data_486be412d98aeedc50de96eafdbd7387
#
_entry.id   486be412d98aeedc50de96eafdbd7387
#
_cell.length_a   1.000
_cell.length_b   1.000
_cell.length_c   1.000
_cell.angle_alpha   90.00
_cell.angle_beta   90.00
_cell.angle_gamma   90.00
#
_symmetry.space_group_name_H-M   'P 1'
#
loop_
_entity.id
_entity.type
_entity.pdbx_description
1 polymer ?
#
loop_
_entity_poly.entity_id
_entity_poly.type
_entity_poly.pdbx_seq_one_letter_code
_entity_poly.pdbx_strand_id
1 'polypeptide(L)'
;MATADDTRTAKDIMSSMSDDDQKAIKGWYFFDWANQAYALTVMTVIAPALMANLYNKATGTQSGDSFYATILTFSMIFVVATAPALGVIADKMPIKKKLLKWYTAAGIVFCALMGAAPYFGSDGYIILAIMFT
;
A
#
# COMPACT_ATOMS: atom_id res chain seq x y z
N MET A 1 1.93 -17.84 37.19
CA MET A 1 1.58 -16.83 38.22
C MET A 1 1.63 -15.50 37.47
N ALA A 2 0.47 -15.02 36.97
CA ALA A 2 0.38 -13.73 36.27
C ALA A 2 0.61 -12.65 37.35
N THR A 3 1.57 -11.77 37.08
CA THR A 3 1.90 -10.68 37.99
C THR A 3 0.81 -9.63 37.92
N ALA A 4 0.53 -8.92 39.00
CA ALA A 4 -0.50 -7.89 39.14
C ALA A 4 -0.35 -6.71 38.11
N ASP A 5 0.66 -6.74 37.28
CA ASP A 5 0.95 -5.76 36.22
C ASP A 5 0.18 -6.05 34.89
N ASP A 6 -0.44 -7.23 34.77
CA ASP A 6 -1.13 -7.70 33.56
C ASP A 6 -2.61 -7.25 33.50
N THR A 7 -3.09 -6.46 34.46
CA THR A 7 -4.49 -5.99 34.52
C THR A 7 -4.68 -4.53 34.12
N ARG A 8 -3.62 -3.84 33.65
CA ARG A 8 -3.75 -2.48 33.16
C ARG A 8 -4.51 -2.45 31.84
N THR A 9 -5.61 -1.73 31.84
CA THR A 9 -6.37 -1.48 30.62
C THR A 9 -5.51 -0.67 29.65
N ALA A 10 -5.66 -0.90 28.33
CA ALA A 10 -4.97 -0.12 27.28
C ALA A 10 -5.14 1.40 27.47
N LYS A 11 -6.25 1.83 28.07
CA LYS A 11 -6.54 3.22 28.43
C LYS A 11 -5.61 3.74 29.54
N ASP A 12 -5.31 2.92 30.54
CA ASP A 12 -4.43 3.28 31.66
C ASP A 12 -2.98 3.39 31.18
N ILE A 13 -2.56 2.48 30.29
CA ILE A 13 -1.24 2.52 29.66
C ILE A 13 -1.12 3.81 28.82
N MET A 14 -2.15 4.12 28.03
CA MET A 14 -2.17 5.31 27.19
C MET A 14 -2.15 6.62 28.01
N SER A 15 -2.83 6.66 29.15
CA SER A 15 -2.85 7.84 30.04
C SER A 15 -1.53 8.08 30.77
N SER A 16 -0.72 7.04 30.96
CA SER A 16 0.61 7.12 31.58
C SER A 16 1.74 7.50 30.61
N MET A 17 1.46 7.55 29.30
CA MET A 17 2.44 7.90 28.28
C MET A 17 2.55 9.42 28.10
N SER A 18 3.68 9.88 27.57
CA SER A 18 3.85 11.30 27.22
C SER A 18 2.85 11.73 26.13
N ASP A 19 2.48 13.01 26.09
CA ASP A 19 1.58 13.55 25.08
C ASP A 19 2.08 13.32 23.65
N ASP A 20 3.39 13.32 23.45
CA ASP A 20 4.00 13.07 22.14
C ASP A 20 3.89 11.61 21.73
N ASP A 21 4.04 10.68 22.68
CA ASP A 21 3.84 9.25 22.41
C ASP A 21 2.38 8.92 22.12
N GLN A 22 1.44 9.55 22.84
CA GLN A 22 0.00 9.40 22.56
C GLN A 22 -0.36 9.89 21.15
N LYS A 23 0.19 11.04 20.72
CA LYS A 23 0.01 11.55 19.35
C LYS A 23 0.61 10.62 18.31
N ALA A 24 1.79 10.06 18.59
CA ALA A 24 2.44 9.11 17.68
C ALA A 24 1.60 7.83 17.50
N ILE A 25 1.06 7.29 18.59
CA ILE A 25 0.20 6.10 18.56
C ILE A 25 -1.10 6.39 17.79
N LYS A 26 -1.76 7.52 18.06
CA LYS A 26 -2.97 7.91 17.32
C LYS A 26 -2.69 8.09 15.83
N GLY A 27 -1.55 8.72 15.49
CA GLY A 27 -1.12 8.85 14.09
C GLY A 27 -0.89 7.51 13.41
N TRP A 28 -0.33 6.52 14.15
CA TRP A 28 -0.14 5.18 13.65
C TRP A 28 -1.46 4.45 13.39
N TYR A 29 -2.43 4.52 14.31
CA TYR A 29 -3.75 3.95 14.10
C TYR A 29 -4.48 4.54 12.90
N PHE A 30 -4.40 5.86 12.73
CA PHE A 30 -4.99 6.55 11.58
C PHE A 30 -4.34 6.12 10.26
N PHE A 31 -3.02 5.99 10.25
CA PHE A 31 -2.27 5.52 9.09
C PHE A 31 -2.65 4.08 8.73
N ASP A 32 -2.71 3.19 9.72
CA ASP A 32 -3.08 1.79 9.50
C ASP A 32 -4.50 1.66 8.98
N TRP A 33 -5.44 2.38 9.57
CA TRP A 33 -6.83 2.40 9.11
C TRP A 33 -6.97 2.91 7.67
N ALA A 34 -6.31 4.02 7.33
CA ALA A 34 -6.29 4.56 5.97
C ALA A 34 -5.66 3.58 4.97
N ASN A 35 -4.58 2.91 5.35
CA ASN A 35 -3.91 1.91 4.53
C ASN A 35 -4.81 0.69 4.27
N GLN A 36 -5.54 0.21 5.27
CA GLN A 36 -6.50 -0.88 5.10
C GLN A 36 -7.66 -0.48 4.17
N ALA A 37 -8.21 0.71 4.32
CA ALA A 37 -9.26 1.22 3.43
C ALA A 37 -8.77 1.31 1.97
N TYR A 38 -7.54 1.79 1.76
CA TYR A 38 -6.90 1.82 0.44
C TYR A 38 -6.74 0.41 -0.14
N ALA A 39 -6.18 -0.52 0.62
CA ALA A 39 -5.93 -1.89 0.16
C ALA A 39 -7.24 -2.58 -0.24
N LEU A 40 -8.28 -2.49 0.58
CA LEU A 40 -9.57 -3.11 0.29
C LEU A 40 -10.28 -2.48 -0.90
N THR A 41 -10.29 -1.15 -1.00
CA THR A 41 -11.07 -0.47 -2.04
C THR A 41 -10.30 -0.37 -3.35
N VAL A 42 -9.08 0.16 -3.30
CA VAL A 42 -8.32 0.46 -4.52
C VAL A 42 -7.67 -0.81 -5.09
N MET A 43 -6.94 -1.55 -4.26
CA MET A 43 -6.18 -2.72 -4.73
C MET A 43 -7.07 -3.91 -5.07
N THR A 44 -8.14 -4.15 -4.31
CA THR A 44 -8.98 -5.34 -4.48
C THR A 44 -10.13 -5.13 -5.46
N VAL A 45 -10.68 -3.92 -5.56
CA VAL A 45 -11.87 -3.64 -6.36
C VAL A 45 -11.56 -2.77 -7.58
N ILE A 46 -10.99 -1.59 -7.36
CA ILE A 46 -10.82 -0.60 -8.43
C ILE A 46 -9.72 -1.00 -9.41
N ALA A 47 -8.54 -1.39 -8.93
CA ALA A 47 -7.40 -1.68 -9.79
C ALA A 47 -7.66 -2.87 -10.75
N PRO A 48 -8.17 -4.04 -10.30
CA PRO A 48 -8.47 -5.13 -11.22
C PRO A 48 -9.52 -4.74 -12.27
N ALA A 49 -10.62 -4.12 -11.83
CA ALA A 49 -11.70 -3.73 -12.74
C ALA A 49 -11.24 -2.69 -13.76
N LEU A 50 -10.48 -1.68 -13.34
CA LEU A 50 -9.97 -0.65 -14.23
C LEU A 50 -8.96 -1.21 -15.23
N MET A 51 -8.02 -2.03 -14.78
CA MET A 51 -6.99 -2.63 -15.64
C MET A 51 -7.60 -3.58 -16.66
N ALA A 52 -8.52 -4.45 -16.25
CA ALA A 52 -9.22 -5.35 -17.14
C ALA A 52 -10.03 -4.60 -18.21
N ASN A 53 -10.77 -3.57 -17.81
CA ASN A 53 -11.54 -2.75 -18.74
C ASN A 53 -10.67 -2.02 -19.78
N LEU A 54 -9.58 -1.40 -19.34
CA LEU A 54 -8.68 -0.68 -20.25
C LEU A 54 -7.99 -1.63 -21.22
N TYR A 55 -7.52 -2.78 -20.71
CA TYR A 55 -6.89 -3.80 -21.56
C TYR A 55 -7.87 -4.35 -22.60
N ASN A 56 -9.08 -4.74 -22.19
CA ASN A 56 -10.11 -5.27 -23.09
C ASN A 56 -10.50 -4.24 -24.17
N LYS A 57 -10.61 -2.97 -23.81
CA LYS A 57 -10.90 -1.90 -24.78
C LYS A 57 -9.75 -1.67 -25.77
N ALA A 58 -8.50 -1.74 -25.31
CA ALA A 58 -7.32 -1.49 -26.14
C ALA A 58 -7.04 -2.64 -27.10
N THR A 59 -7.23 -3.89 -26.65
CA THR A 59 -6.89 -5.09 -27.44
C THR A 59 -8.08 -5.72 -28.17
N GLY A 60 -9.31 -5.34 -27.84
CA GLY A 60 -10.53 -5.97 -28.35
C GLY A 60 -10.75 -7.39 -27.85
N THR A 61 -10.03 -7.81 -26.80
CA THR A 61 -10.11 -9.15 -26.20
C THR A 61 -10.86 -9.13 -24.88
N GLN A 62 -11.24 -10.31 -24.35
CA GLN A 62 -11.87 -10.48 -23.04
C GLN A 62 -10.88 -11.07 -22.01
N SER A 63 -9.57 -10.85 -22.19
CA SER A 63 -8.52 -11.46 -21.37
C SER A 63 -7.88 -10.49 -20.36
N GLY A 64 -8.56 -9.39 -20.05
CA GLY A 64 -8.08 -8.37 -19.11
C GLY A 64 -7.81 -8.89 -17.71
N ASP A 65 -8.61 -9.86 -17.23
CA ASP A 65 -8.41 -10.48 -15.92
C ASP A 65 -7.11 -11.31 -15.87
N SER A 66 -6.81 -12.03 -16.94
CA SER A 66 -5.55 -12.79 -17.08
C SER A 66 -4.34 -11.84 -17.15
N PHE A 67 -4.49 -10.71 -17.83
CA PHE A 67 -3.48 -9.67 -17.88
C PHE A 67 -3.21 -9.09 -16.48
N TYR A 68 -4.26 -8.74 -15.74
CA TYR A 68 -4.13 -8.26 -14.36
C TYR A 68 -3.44 -9.31 -13.46
N ALA A 69 -3.85 -10.57 -13.54
CA ALA A 69 -3.23 -11.65 -12.77
C ALA A 69 -1.73 -11.81 -13.07
N THR A 70 -1.34 -11.65 -14.33
CA THR A 70 0.07 -11.68 -14.76
C THR A 70 0.86 -10.53 -14.14
N ILE A 71 0.36 -9.31 -14.23
CA ILE A 71 1.00 -8.12 -13.62
C ILE A 71 1.13 -8.28 -12.11
N LEU A 72 0.06 -8.76 -11.44
CA LEU A 72 0.09 -9.03 -10.00
C LEU A 72 1.18 -10.04 -9.63
N THR A 73 1.35 -11.09 -10.43
CA THR A 73 2.38 -12.10 -10.20
C THR A 73 3.79 -11.50 -10.31
N PHE A 74 4.06 -10.69 -11.33
CA PHE A 74 5.34 -9.99 -11.46
C PHE A 74 5.59 -9.02 -10.30
N SER A 75 4.59 -8.26 -9.89
CA SER A 75 4.68 -7.37 -8.74
C SER A 75 5.04 -8.13 -7.45
N MET A 76 4.40 -9.29 -7.22
CA MET A 76 4.69 -10.12 -6.05
C MET A 76 6.11 -10.68 -6.06
N ILE A 77 6.60 -11.12 -7.22
CA ILE A 77 8.00 -11.59 -7.36
C ILE A 77 8.96 -10.45 -7.03
N PHE A 78 8.70 -9.24 -7.54
CA PHE A 78 9.52 -8.07 -7.26
C PHE A 78 9.52 -7.71 -5.76
N VAL A 79 8.36 -7.72 -5.12
CA VAL A 79 8.23 -7.48 -3.67
C VAL A 79 9.03 -8.52 -2.87
N VAL A 80 8.87 -9.81 -3.18
CA VAL A 80 9.60 -10.89 -2.48
C VAL A 80 11.11 -10.74 -2.64
N ALA A 81 11.58 -10.33 -3.82
CA ALA A 81 13.02 -10.13 -4.07
C ALA A 81 13.58 -8.92 -3.33
N THR A 82 12.81 -7.84 -3.20
CA THR A 82 13.26 -6.57 -2.60
C THR A 82 13.02 -6.48 -1.09
N ALA A 83 12.00 -7.16 -0.56
CA ALA A 83 11.62 -7.10 0.86
C ALA A 83 12.76 -7.42 1.84
N PRO A 84 13.59 -8.47 1.66
CA PRO A 84 14.69 -8.74 2.57
C PRO A 84 15.75 -7.63 2.59
N ALA A 85 16.08 -7.07 1.43
CA ALA A 85 17.04 -5.98 1.33
C ALA A 85 16.53 -4.70 2.01
N LEU A 86 15.27 -4.35 1.79
CA LEU A 86 14.61 -3.20 2.43
C LEU A 86 14.48 -3.39 3.94
N GLY A 87 14.20 -4.62 4.41
CA GLY A 87 14.13 -4.95 5.83
C GLY A 87 15.48 -4.71 6.52
N VAL A 88 16.57 -5.20 5.96
CA VAL A 88 17.93 -5.01 6.51
C VAL A 88 18.31 -3.52 6.53
N ILE A 89 18.00 -2.76 5.50
CA ILE A 89 18.26 -1.31 5.43
C ILE A 89 17.45 -0.58 6.50
N ALA A 90 16.17 -0.90 6.64
CA ALA A 90 15.29 -0.29 7.62
C ALA A 90 15.71 -0.58 9.07
N ASP A 91 16.28 -1.74 9.33
CA ASP A 91 16.71 -2.12 10.68
C ASP A 91 18.06 -1.53 11.07
N LYS A 92 18.99 -1.41 10.13
CA LYS A 92 20.34 -0.90 10.40
C LYS A 92 20.45 0.62 10.44
N MET A 93 19.53 1.33 9.82
CA MET A 93 19.57 2.79 9.72
C MET A 93 18.41 3.46 10.48
N PRO A 94 18.64 4.56 11.23
CA PRO A 94 17.59 5.30 11.94
C PRO A 94 16.74 6.17 10.97
N ILE A 95 16.45 5.65 9.78
CA ILE A 95 15.75 6.36 8.70
C ILE A 95 14.32 5.85 8.47
N LYS A 96 13.81 4.99 9.36
CA LYS A 96 12.46 4.38 9.21
C LYS A 96 11.36 5.42 8.90
N LYS A 97 11.37 6.56 9.62
CA LYS A 97 10.39 7.63 9.40
C LYS A 97 10.56 8.34 8.05
N LYS A 98 11.79 8.53 7.58
CA LYS A 98 12.06 9.13 6.26
C LYS A 98 11.64 8.16 5.15
N LEU A 99 12.00 6.90 5.29
CA LEU A 99 11.65 5.86 4.34
C LEU A 99 10.12 5.74 4.19
N LEU A 100 9.40 5.67 5.32
CA LEU A 100 7.94 5.64 5.33
C LEU A 100 7.33 6.85 4.60
N LYS A 101 7.82 8.06 4.87
CA LYS A 101 7.34 9.28 4.20
C LYS A 101 7.55 9.23 2.68
N TRP A 102 8.73 8.78 2.23
CA TRP A 102 9.04 8.67 0.81
C TRP A 102 8.18 7.63 0.11
N TYR A 103 8.02 6.44 0.71
CA TYR A 103 7.15 5.40 0.16
C TYR A 103 5.68 5.84 0.12
N THR A 104 5.20 6.50 1.17
CA THR A 104 3.82 7.03 1.17
C THR A 104 3.63 8.11 0.12
N ALA A 105 4.58 9.04 -0.03
CA ALA A 105 4.52 10.07 -1.06
C ALA A 105 4.54 9.47 -2.48
N ALA A 106 5.43 8.51 -2.74
CA ALA A 106 5.47 7.78 -4.00
C ALA A 106 4.15 7.05 -4.27
N GLY A 107 3.59 6.36 -3.28
CA GLY A 107 2.31 5.67 -3.39
C GLY A 107 1.16 6.61 -3.74
N ILE A 108 1.11 7.80 -3.14
CA ILE A 108 0.10 8.83 -3.47
C ILE A 108 0.23 9.28 -4.94
N VAL A 109 1.46 9.53 -5.40
CA VAL A 109 1.72 9.94 -6.79
C VAL A 109 1.29 8.84 -7.76
N PHE A 110 1.67 7.59 -7.49
CA PHE A 110 1.29 6.45 -8.34
C PHE A 110 -0.22 6.23 -8.35
N CYS A 111 -0.89 6.38 -7.21
CA CYS A 111 -2.35 6.28 -7.13
C CYS A 111 -3.04 7.39 -7.95
N ALA A 112 -2.52 8.61 -7.90
CA ALA A 112 -3.04 9.72 -8.72
C ALA A 112 -2.83 9.46 -10.22
N LEU A 113 -1.68 8.93 -10.63
CA LEU A 113 -1.38 8.55 -12.00
C LEU A 113 -2.27 7.39 -12.48
N MET A 114 -2.54 6.40 -11.61
CA MET A 114 -3.51 5.34 -11.91
C MET A 114 -4.91 5.91 -12.18
N GLY A 115 -5.36 6.88 -11.39
CA GLY A 115 -6.64 7.57 -11.62
C GLY A 115 -6.67 8.36 -12.92
N ALA A 116 -5.53 8.82 -13.41
CA ALA A 116 -5.38 9.52 -14.69
C ALA A 116 -5.27 8.58 -15.89
N ALA A 117 -4.97 7.29 -15.70
CA ALA A 117 -4.74 6.32 -16.79
C ALA A 117 -5.85 6.27 -17.85
N PRO A 118 -7.15 6.36 -17.53
CA PRO A 118 -8.22 6.37 -18.52
C PRO A 118 -8.15 7.54 -19.53
N TYR A 119 -7.49 8.64 -19.18
CA TYR A 119 -7.34 9.81 -20.03
C TYR A 119 -6.24 9.63 -21.11
N PHE A 120 -5.38 8.63 -20.97
CA PHE A 120 -4.32 8.32 -21.92
C PHE A 120 -4.76 7.40 -23.08
N GLY A 121 -6.06 7.13 -23.19
CA GLY A 121 -6.63 6.37 -24.31
C GLY A 121 -6.20 4.91 -24.32
N SER A 122 -5.81 4.41 -25.53
CA SER A 122 -5.43 3.00 -25.73
C SER A 122 -4.21 2.54 -24.94
N ASP A 123 -3.32 3.44 -24.56
CA ASP A 123 -2.06 3.09 -23.88
C ASP A 123 -2.19 3.16 -22.34
N GLY A 124 -3.35 3.56 -21.85
CA GLY A 124 -3.63 3.70 -20.41
C GLY A 124 -3.40 2.41 -19.61
N TYR A 125 -3.64 1.24 -20.20
CA TYR A 125 -3.40 -0.04 -19.53
C TYR A 125 -1.90 -0.32 -19.30
N ILE A 126 -1.02 0.13 -20.21
CA ILE A 126 0.45 -0.02 -20.08
C ILE A 126 0.94 0.85 -18.90
N ILE A 127 0.46 2.09 -18.85
CA ILE A 127 0.77 3.02 -17.74
C ILE A 127 0.32 2.42 -16.41
N LEU A 128 -0.89 1.88 -16.35
CA LEU A 128 -1.40 1.18 -15.17
C LEU A 128 -0.52 0.00 -14.77
N ALA A 129 -0.13 -0.84 -15.73
CA ALA A 129 0.71 -2.00 -15.47
C ALA A 129 2.06 -1.60 -14.87
N ILE A 130 2.72 -0.57 -15.44
CA ILE A 130 4.01 -0.07 -14.95
C ILE A 130 3.88 0.55 -13.55
N MET A 131 2.78 1.29 -13.30
CA MET A 131 2.57 1.95 -11.99
C MET A 131 2.15 0.97 -10.89
N PHE A 132 1.62 -0.19 -11.27
CA PHE A 132 1.18 -1.21 -10.33
C PHE A 132 2.32 -2.19 -9.93
N THR A 133 3.35 -2.33 -10.73
CA THR A 133 4.51 -3.19 -10.47
C THR A 133 5.59 -2.51 -9.64
#